data_3e19c3d462281da76f4d79271bb173b9
#
_entry.id   3e19c3d462281da76f4d79271bb173b9
#
_cell.length_a   1.000
_cell.length_b   1.000
_cell.length_c   1.000
_cell.angle_alpha   90.00
_cell.angle_beta   90.00
_cell.angle_gamma   90.00
#
_symmetry.space_group_name_H-M   'P 1'
#
loop_
_entity.id
_entity.type
_entity.pdbx_description
1 polymer ?
#
loop_
_entity_poly.entity_id
_entity_poly.type
_entity_poly.pdbx_seq_one_letter_code
_entity_poly.pdbx_strand_id
1 'polypeptide(L)'
;MTRIDEAVPERNMKLVTTGQAASILGSSRQHVVDLCDSGRLGYSSVGTHRRVRLDDVLRLKEGEKTAGKLTRDQVRSLWLHQPVARRLVTDPERTLRRARVNLRRLKAAHPRGVAARWLGEWARLLDGPVDELLEAMTSRSERGCELRQNSPFAGVLTQRERARILANLQGLAA
;
A
#
# COMPACT_ATOMS: atom_id res chain seq x y z
N MET A 1 -0.11 -45.68 5.33
CA MET A 1 -0.50 -44.61 4.36
C MET A 1 -1.55 -43.75 5.02
N THR A 2 -1.11 -42.77 5.82
CA THR A 2 -1.96 -41.95 6.66
C THR A 2 -1.95 -40.54 6.06
N ARG A 3 -3.10 -40.12 5.52
CA ARG A 3 -3.34 -38.76 5.07
C ARG A 3 -3.34 -37.86 6.30
N ILE A 4 -2.41 -36.92 6.38
CA ILE A 4 -2.48 -35.79 7.28
C ILE A 4 -3.40 -34.75 6.60
N ASP A 5 -4.62 -34.70 7.11
CA ASP A 5 -5.61 -33.66 6.79
C ASP A 5 -5.15 -32.40 7.54
N GLU A 6 -4.42 -31.53 6.85
CA GLU A 6 -3.96 -30.25 7.37
C GLU A 6 -5.15 -29.29 7.36
N ALA A 7 -5.90 -29.29 8.46
CA ALA A 7 -7.01 -28.40 8.70
C ALA A 7 -6.49 -26.95 8.72
N VAL A 8 -6.70 -26.24 7.61
CA VAL A 8 -6.62 -24.79 7.55
C VAL A 8 -7.57 -24.23 8.61
N PRO A 9 -7.12 -23.40 9.57
CA PRO A 9 -8.00 -22.87 10.58
C PRO A 9 -9.15 -22.10 9.92
N GLU A 10 -10.37 -22.56 10.15
CA GLU A 10 -11.60 -21.83 9.80
C GLU A 10 -11.56 -20.48 10.49
N ARG A 11 -11.03 -19.44 9.80
CA ARG A 11 -11.27 -18.07 10.20
C ARG A 11 -12.77 -17.87 10.18
N ASN A 12 -13.33 -17.58 11.35
CA ASN A 12 -14.73 -17.28 11.59
C ASN A 12 -15.21 -16.23 10.55
N MET A 13 -15.71 -16.72 9.41
CA MET A 13 -16.09 -15.90 8.25
C MET A 13 -17.43 -15.24 8.51
N LYS A 14 -17.47 -14.27 9.42
CA LYS A 14 -18.68 -13.50 9.72
C LYS A 14 -19.08 -12.69 8.49
N LEU A 15 -20.21 -13.07 7.88
CA LEU A 15 -20.85 -12.34 6.80
C LEU A 15 -21.78 -11.26 7.35
N VAL A 16 -21.70 -10.06 6.79
CA VAL A 16 -22.57 -8.92 7.13
C VAL A 16 -23.35 -8.47 5.91
N THR A 17 -24.49 -7.82 6.15
CA THR A 17 -25.30 -7.21 5.07
C THR A 17 -24.62 -5.96 4.52
N THR A 18 -25.00 -5.53 3.31
CA THR A 18 -24.52 -4.26 2.75
C THR A 18 -24.92 -3.06 3.64
N GLY A 19 -26.06 -3.13 4.35
CA GLY A 19 -26.45 -2.11 5.32
C GLY A 19 -25.57 -2.08 6.57
N GLN A 20 -25.23 -3.25 7.13
CA GLN A 20 -24.29 -3.35 8.25
C GLN A 20 -22.88 -2.89 7.85
N ALA A 21 -22.42 -3.29 6.67
CA ALA A 21 -21.15 -2.81 6.14
C ALA A 21 -21.13 -1.29 5.96
N ALA A 22 -22.21 -0.70 5.47
CA ALA A 22 -22.37 0.75 5.34
C ALA A 22 -22.26 1.46 6.71
N SER A 23 -22.92 0.94 7.73
CA SER A 23 -22.81 1.46 9.11
C SER A 23 -21.38 1.37 9.64
N ILE A 24 -20.67 0.26 9.38
CA ILE A 24 -19.28 0.07 9.80
C ILE A 24 -18.36 1.06 9.09
N LEU A 25 -18.54 1.26 7.78
CA LEU A 25 -17.73 2.18 6.96
C LEU A 25 -18.08 3.66 7.20
N GLY A 26 -19.24 3.95 7.81
CA GLY A 26 -19.74 5.32 7.92
C GLY A 26 -20.19 5.91 6.58
N SER A 27 -20.65 5.06 5.67
CA SER A 27 -21.04 5.41 4.29
C SER A 27 -22.48 5.02 3.98
N SER A 28 -22.97 5.30 2.77
CA SER A 28 -24.30 4.88 2.31
C SER A 28 -24.29 3.41 1.88
N ARG A 29 -25.48 2.76 1.96
CA ARG A 29 -25.66 1.40 1.43
C ARG A 29 -25.33 1.32 -0.07
N GLN A 30 -25.67 2.37 -0.83
CA GLN A 30 -25.38 2.44 -2.26
C GLN A 30 -23.87 2.42 -2.52
N HIS A 31 -23.10 3.17 -1.74
CA HIS A 31 -21.64 3.14 -1.85
C HIS A 31 -21.05 1.73 -1.63
N VAL A 32 -21.59 0.96 -0.68
CA VAL A 32 -21.15 -0.44 -0.48
C VAL A 32 -21.51 -1.32 -1.69
N VAL A 33 -22.67 -1.09 -2.31
CA VAL A 33 -23.05 -1.78 -3.55
C VAL A 33 -22.06 -1.45 -4.68
N ASP A 34 -21.71 -0.16 -4.84
CA ASP A 34 -20.75 0.30 -5.86
C ASP A 34 -19.35 -0.29 -5.63
N LEU A 35 -18.93 -0.45 -4.37
CA LEU A 35 -17.69 -1.13 -4.01
C LEU A 35 -17.71 -2.61 -4.41
N CYS A 36 -18.86 -3.28 -4.25
CA CYS A 36 -19.03 -4.67 -4.70
C CYS A 36 -19.00 -4.76 -6.23
N ASP A 37 -19.71 -3.89 -6.93
CA ASP A 37 -19.81 -3.88 -8.39
C ASP A 37 -18.47 -3.55 -9.06
N SER A 38 -17.66 -2.69 -8.43
CA SER A 38 -16.30 -2.37 -8.88
C SER A 38 -15.23 -3.42 -8.51
N GLY A 39 -15.62 -4.49 -7.81
CA GLY A 39 -14.68 -5.53 -7.36
C GLY A 39 -13.77 -5.12 -6.19
N ARG A 40 -13.94 -3.94 -5.61
CA ARG A 40 -13.16 -3.46 -4.46
C ARG A 40 -13.56 -4.13 -3.14
N LEU A 41 -14.77 -4.66 -3.07
CA LEU A 41 -15.28 -5.43 -1.92
C LEU A 41 -15.90 -6.72 -2.42
N GLY A 42 -15.31 -7.86 -2.06
CA GLY A 42 -15.83 -9.17 -2.39
C GLY A 42 -17.16 -9.43 -1.70
N TYR A 43 -18.12 -10.07 -2.41
CA TYR A 43 -19.41 -10.43 -1.84
C TYR A 43 -19.85 -11.81 -2.27
N SER A 44 -20.75 -12.41 -1.48
CA SER A 44 -21.50 -13.63 -1.80
C SER A 44 -22.98 -13.29 -1.88
N SER A 45 -23.72 -13.91 -2.78
CA SER A 45 -25.18 -13.76 -2.85
C SER A 45 -25.86 -14.81 -1.99
N VAL A 46 -26.74 -14.36 -1.09
CA VAL A 46 -27.62 -15.22 -0.31
C VAL A 46 -29.06 -14.84 -0.69
N GLY A 47 -29.67 -15.62 -1.58
CA GLY A 47 -30.91 -15.23 -2.25
C GLY A 47 -30.69 -13.98 -3.11
N THR A 48 -31.52 -12.98 -2.94
CA THR A 48 -31.42 -11.66 -3.63
C THR A 48 -30.51 -10.67 -2.91
N HIS A 49 -29.91 -11.05 -1.78
CA HIS A 49 -29.15 -10.14 -0.94
C HIS A 49 -27.67 -10.43 -0.98
N ARG A 50 -26.85 -9.36 -1.18
CA ARG A 50 -25.40 -9.43 -1.09
C ARG A 50 -24.96 -9.51 0.37
N ARG A 51 -23.98 -10.38 0.62
CA ARG A 51 -23.29 -10.53 1.90
C ARG A 51 -21.81 -10.28 1.68
N VAL A 52 -21.20 -9.48 2.52
CA VAL A 52 -19.78 -9.15 2.47
C VAL A 52 -19.08 -9.68 3.72
N ARG A 53 -17.83 -10.01 3.63
CA ARG A 53 -17.05 -10.49 4.77
C ARG A 53 -16.73 -9.33 5.70
N LEU A 54 -16.97 -9.51 6.98
CA LEU A 54 -16.69 -8.47 7.99
C LEU A 54 -15.21 -8.05 7.96
N ASP A 55 -14.31 -9.02 7.82
CA ASP A 55 -12.86 -8.75 7.79
C ASP A 55 -12.47 -7.87 6.58
N ASP A 56 -13.12 -8.06 5.42
CA ASP A 56 -12.87 -7.23 4.25
C ASP A 56 -13.39 -5.80 4.45
N VAL A 57 -14.56 -5.67 5.10
CA VAL A 57 -15.13 -4.36 5.47
C VAL A 57 -14.23 -3.62 6.46
N LEU A 58 -13.69 -4.33 7.47
CA LEU A 58 -12.78 -3.73 8.45
C LEU A 58 -11.46 -3.32 7.81
N ARG A 59 -10.89 -4.14 6.93
CA ARG A 59 -9.69 -3.80 6.16
C ARG A 59 -9.92 -2.58 5.27
N LEU A 60 -11.08 -2.49 4.62
CA LEU A 60 -11.44 -1.33 3.81
C LEU A 60 -11.57 -0.08 4.67
N LYS A 61 -12.22 -0.18 5.83
CA LYS A 61 -12.34 0.93 6.81
C LYS A 61 -10.98 1.40 7.32
N GLU A 62 -10.07 0.47 7.61
CA GLU A 62 -8.70 0.80 8.01
C GLU A 62 -7.95 1.46 6.85
N GLY A 63 -8.12 0.97 5.63
CA GLY A 63 -7.57 1.61 4.42
C GLY A 63 -8.13 3.00 4.18
N GLU A 64 -9.41 3.24 4.41
CA GLU A 64 -10.04 4.56 4.30
C GLU A 64 -9.66 5.50 5.45
N LYS A 65 -9.50 5.02 6.68
CA LYS A 65 -8.95 5.80 7.80
C LYS A 65 -7.51 6.23 7.54
N THR A 66 -6.72 5.35 6.89
CA THR A 66 -5.34 5.64 6.49
C THR A 66 -5.25 6.47 5.22
N ALA A 67 -6.33 6.63 4.46
CA ALA A 67 -6.46 7.62 3.37
C ALA A 67 -6.74 9.04 3.90
N GLY A 68 -6.48 9.32 5.17
CA GLY A 68 -6.50 10.64 5.76
C GLY A 68 -5.72 11.64 4.92
N LYS A 69 -6.05 12.93 5.04
CA LYS A 69 -5.38 14.00 4.31
C LYS A 69 -3.88 13.93 4.58
N LEU A 70 -3.10 13.57 3.55
CA LEU A 70 -1.64 13.49 3.64
C LEU A 70 -1.07 14.85 4.04
N THR A 71 -0.06 14.84 4.89
CA THR A 71 0.73 16.04 5.19
C THR A 71 1.48 16.52 3.94
N ARG A 72 1.95 17.76 3.93
CA ARG A 72 2.77 18.29 2.83
C ARG A 72 3.97 17.40 2.50
N ASP A 73 4.66 16.91 3.52
CA ASP A 73 5.84 16.06 3.32
C ASP A 73 5.47 14.67 2.80
N GLN A 74 4.35 14.11 3.23
CA GLN A 74 3.83 12.84 2.70
C GLN A 74 3.39 12.96 1.23
N VAL A 75 2.74 14.07 0.86
CA VAL A 75 2.41 14.37 -0.54
C VAL A 75 3.69 14.51 -1.36
N ARG A 76 4.66 15.29 -0.89
CA ARG A 76 5.97 15.47 -1.54
C ARG A 76 6.68 14.14 -1.74
N SER A 77 6.71 13.29 -0.72
CA SER A 77 7.29 11.95 -0.79
C SER A 77 6.58 11.09 -1.83
N LEU A 78 5.25 11.08 -1.84
CA LEU A 78 4.45 10.34 -2.81
C LEU A 78 4.76 10.80 -4.25
N TRP A 79 4.78 12.10 -4.52
CA TRP A 79 5.10 12.66 -5.84
C TRP A 79 6.50 12.28 -6.33
N LEU A 80 7.47 12.21 -5.44
CA LEU A 80 8.82 11.76 -5.79
C LEU A 80 8.88 10.25 -6.07
N HIS A 81 8.00 9.45 -5.46
CA HIS A 81 7.98 8.00 -5.69
C HIS A 81 7.23 7.58 -6.95
N GLN A 82 6.30 8.38 -7.46
CA GLN A 82 5.59 8.10 -8.72
C GLN A 82 6.54 7.86 -9.91
N PRO A 83 7.47 8.77 -10.26
CA PRO A 83 8.41 8.54 -11.34
C PRO A 83 9.44 7.44 -11.02
N VAL A 84 9.75 7.18 -9.75
CA VAL A 84 10.58 6.02 -9.36
C VAL A 84 9.84 4.71 -9.65
N ALA A 85 8.55 4.62 -9.32
CA ALA A 85 7.71 3.48 -9.65
C ALA A 85 7.63 3.25 -11.17
N ARG A 86 7.50 4.33 -11.97
CA ARG A 86 7.58 4.24 -13.43
C ARG A 86 8.93 3.68 -13.89
N ARG A 87 10.05 4.13 -13.30
CA ARG A 87 11.38 3.60 -13.64
C ARG A 87 11.54 2.14 -13.26
N LEU A 88 10.93 1.72 -12.16
CA LEU A 88 10.92 0.31 -11.79
C LEU A 88 10.30 -0.57 -12.87
N VAL A 89 9.28 -0.08 -13.58
CA VAL A 89 8.64 -0.81 -14.69
C VAL A 89 9.48 -0.72 -15.98
N THR A 90 10.11 0.44 -16.28
CA THR A 90 10.82 0.66 -17.55
C THR A 90 12.28 0.24 -17.52
N ASP A 91 12.92 0.23 -16.36
CA ASP A 91 14.32 -0.17 -16.15
C ASP A 91 14.45 -0.83 -14.76
N PRO A 92 13.88 -2.05 -14.59
CA PRO A 92 13.83 -2.73 -13.31
C PRO A 92 15.21 -3.05 -12.76
N GLU A 93 16.11 -3.57 -13.58
CA GLU A 93 17.43 -4.03 -13.14
C GLU A 93 18.25 -2.91 -12.52
N ARG A 94 18.36 -1.78 -13.19
CA ARG A 94 19.11 -0.62 -12.70
C ARG A 94 18.47 -0.03 -11.46
N THR A 95 17.15 0.07 -11.43
CA THR A 95 16.39 0.64 -10.31
C THR A 95 16.52 -0.24 -9.07
N LEU A 96 16.33 -1.56 -9.20
CA LEU A 96 16.45 -2.51 -8.10
C LEU A 96 17.90 -2.63 -7.60
N ARG A 97 18.89 -2.67 -8.50
CA ARG A 97 20.30 -2.69 -8.13
C ARG A 97 20.66 -1.48 -7.27
N ARG A 98 20.23 -0.28 -7.66
CA ARG A 98 20.45 0.96 -6.91
C ARG A 98 19.79 0.91 -5.54
N ALA A 99 18.53 0.48 -5.49
CA ALA A 99 17.78 0.34 -4.24
C ALA A 99 18.44 -0.65 -3.28
N ARG A 100 18.89 -1.82 -3.76
CA ARG A 100 19.58 -2.81 -2.94
C ARG A 100 20.92 -2.30 -2.37
N VAL A 101 21.68 -1.54 -3.15
CA VAL A 101 22.91 -0.89 -2.66
C VAL A 101 22.61 0.11 -1.55
N ASN A 102 21.63 0.96 -1.74
CA ASN A 102 21.22 1.95 -0.75
C ASN A 102 20.65 1.27 0.49
N LEU A 103 19.82 0.23 0.33
CA LEU A 103 19.24 -0.51 1.45
C LEU A 103 20.32 -1.09 2.36
N ARG A 104 21.38 -1.69 1.80
CA ARG A 104 22.50 -2.19 2.60
C ARG A 104 23.17 -1.10 3.42
N ARG A 105 23.40 0.09 2.81
CA ARG A 105 23.98 1.24 3.51
C ARG A 105 23.08 1.74 4.64
N LEU A 106 21.76 1.87 4.36
CA LEU A 106 20.80 2.32 5.35
C LEU A 106 20.67 1.33 6.51
N LYS A 107 20.65 0.01 6.24
CA LYS A 107 20.61 -1.01 7.30
C LYS A 107 21.88 -0.99 8.17
N ALA A 108 23.04 -0.73 7.59
CA ALA A 108 24.28 -0.57 8.34
C ALA A 108 24.26 0.68 9.23
N ALA A 109 23.69 1.79 8.72
CA ALA A 109 23.55 3.05 9.48
C ALA A 109 22.47 2.99 10.57
N HIS A 110 21.43 2.17 10.37
CA HIS A 110 20.28 2.04 11.28
C HIS A 110 20.02 0.58 11.66
N PRO A 111 20.91 -0.05 12.47
CA PRO A 111 20.82 -1.47 12.78
C PRO A 111 19.68 -1.83 13.75
N ARG A 112 19.09 -0.83 14.42
CA ARG A 112 18.04 -1.01 15.46
C ARG A 112 16.99 0.09 15.37
N GLY A 113 15.86 -0.12 16.06
CA GLY A 113 14.79 0.87 16.19
C GLY A 113 13.78 0.84 15.04
N VAL A 114 12.92 1.84 14.98
CA VAL A 114 11.80 1.92 14.03
C VAL A 114 12.28 1.91 12.58
N ALA A 115 13.34 2.62 12.27
CA ALA A 115 13.91 2.65 10.92
C ALA A 115 14.37 1.26 10.46
N ALA A 116 15.01 0.48 11.34
CA ALA A 116 15.44 -0.89 11.02
C ALA A 116 14.27 -1.81 10.64
N ARG A 117 13.12 -1.66 11.29
CA ARG A 117 11.89 -2.39 10.94
C ARG A 117 11.46 -2.08 9.50
N TRP A 118 11.37 -0.81 9.13
CA TRP A 118 10.96 -0.39 7.78
C TRP A 118 11.97 -0.77 6.70
N LEU A 119 13.26 -0.73 7.03
CA LEU A 119 14.33 -1.21 6.15
C LEU A 119 14.29 -2.75 5.99
N GLY A 120 13.87 -3.48 7.03
CA GLY A 120 13.59 -4.91 6.93
C GLY A 120 12.43 -5.20 5.97
N GLU A 121 11.38 -4.39 6.04
CA GLU A 121 10.22 -4.52 5.15
C GLU A 121 10.57 -4.17 3.70
N TRP A 122 11.39 -3.15 3.46
CA TRP A 122 11.93 -2.86 2.13
C TRP A 122 12.77 -4.02 1.56
N ALA A 123 13.54 -4.73 2.41
CA ALA A 123 14.27 -5.92 1.97
C ALA A 123 13.32 -6.99 1.44
N ARG A 124 12.25 -7.30 2.18
CA ARG A 124 11.22 -8.25 1.76
C ARG A 124 10.55 -7.83 0.45
N LEU A 125 10.17 -6.55 0.33
CA LEU A 125 9.52 -6.02 -0.88
C LEU A 125 10.43 -6.05 -2.10
N LEU A 126 11.73 -5.76 -1.96
CA LEU A 126 12.68 -5.78 -3.07
C LEU A 126 13.00 -7.19 -3.58
N ASP A 127 12.72 -8.22 -2.78
CA ASP A 127 12.89 -9.63 -3.15
C ASP A 127 11.54 -10.32 -3.43
N GLY A 128 10.42 -9.61 -3.24
CA GLY A 128 9.06 -10.08 -3.47
C GLY A 128 8.49 -9.71 -4.84
N PRO A 129 7.16 -9.91 -5.02
CA PRO A 129 6.44 -9.55 -6.23
C PRO A 129 6.50 -8.04 -6.53
N VAL A 130 6.60 -7.69 -7.81
CA VAL A 130 6.75 -6.29 -8.24
C VAL A 130 5.51 -5.44 -7.97
N ASP A 131 4.33 -6.05 -8.01
CA ASP A 131 3.05 -5.39 -7.70
C ASP A 131 2.97 -4.95 -6.23
N GLU A 132 3.40 -5.79 -5.27
CA GLU A 132 3.52 -5.40 -3.86
C GLU A 132 4.50 -4.23 -3.67
N LEU A 133 5.61 -4.26 -4.39
CA LEU A 133 6.61 -3.20 -4.35
C LEU A 133 6.04 -1.88 -4.90
N LEU A 134 5.34 -1.91 -6.03
CA LEU A 134 4.69 -0.75 -6.63
C LEU A 134 3.59 -0.18 -5.71
N GLU A 135 2.78 -1.04 -5.11
CA GLU A 135 1.76 -0.63 -4.14
C GLU A 135 2.41 0.09 -2.94
N ALA A 136 3.44 -0.49 -2.34
CA ALA A 136 4.16 0.13 -1.22
C ALA A 136 4.72 1.52 -1.57
N MET A 137 5.20 1.70 -2.81
CA MET A 137 5.76 2.97 -3.28
C MET A 137 4.69 4.04 -3.52
N THR A 138 3.46 3.65 -3.90
CA THR A 138 2.40 4.57 -4.36
C THR A 138 1.20 4.65 -3.45
N SER A 139 1.09 3.76 -2.45
CA SER A 139 0.00 3.75 -1.47
C SER A 139 -0.06 5.04 -0.65
N ARG A 140 -1.27 5.51 -0.37
CA ARG A 140 -1.55 6.64 0.53
C ARG A 140 -1.72 6.20 1.99
N SER A 141 -1.63 4.91 2.28
CA SER A 141 -1.75 4.35 3.62
C SER A 141 -0.63 4.85 4.55
N GLU A 142 -0.87 4.80 5.85
CA GLU A 142 0.15 5.11 6.86
C GLU A 142 1.41 4.26 6.66
N ARG A 143 1.23 2.95 6.42
CA ARG A 143 2.34 2.04 6.08
C ARG A 143 3.13 2.51 4.85
N GLY A 144 2.44 2.93 3.77
CA GLY A 144 3.09 3.45 2.57
C GLY A 144 3.85 4.75 2.84
N CYS A 145 3.31 5.63 3.70
CA CYS A 145 3.98 6.86 4.13
C CYS A 145 5.27 6.56 4.90
N GLU A 146 5.22 5.66 5.87
CA GLU A 146 6.37 5.25 6.67
C GLU A 146 7.46 4.56 5.82
N LEU A 147 7.06 3.67 4.92
CA LEU A 147 7.98 3.06 3.97
C LEU A 147 8.70 4.12 3.13
N ARG A 148 7.98 5.09 2.57
CA ARG A 148 8.60 6.14 1.76
C ARG A 148 9.51 7.08 2.54
N GLN A 149 9.29 7.31 3.84
CA GLN A 149 10.21 8.06 4.69
C GLN A 149 11.57 7.34 4.84
N ASN A 150 11.57 6.01 4.85
CA ASN A 150 12.75 5.16 4.96
C ASN A 150 13.16 4.55 3.62
N SER A 151 12.91 5.25 2.52
CA SER A 151 13.02 4.72 1.16
C SER A 151 14.46 4.48 0.71
N PRO A 152 14.78 3.30 0.14
CA PRO A 152 16.10 3.01 -0.42
C PRO A 152 16.29 3.55 -1.84
N PHE A 153 15.31 4.23 -2.43
CA PHE A 153 15.35 4.68 -3.83
C PHE A 153 16.07 6.03 -4.05
N ALA A 154 16.86 6.49 -3.09
CA ALA A 154 17.67 7.69 -3.25
C ALA A 154 18.62 7.58 -4.47
N GLY A 155 18.69 8.65 -5.27
CA GLY A 155 19.53 8.71 -6.47
C GLY A 155 19.03 7.91 -7.68
N VAL A 156 17.83 7.34 -7.63
CA VAL A 156 17.14 6.83 -8.82
C VAL A 156 16.71 8.00 -9.72
N LEU A 157 16.21 9.07 -9.13
CA LEU A 157 15.98 10.34 -9.82
C LEU A 157 17.23 11.24 -9.73
N THR A 158 17.53 11.93 -10.82
CA THR A 158 18.55 12.99 -10.83
C THR A 158 18.08 14.20 -10.03
N GLN A 159 19.01 15.05 -9.61
CA GLN A 159 18.68 16.31 -8.93
C GLN A 159 17.76 17.21 -9.77
N ARG A 160 18.00 17.28 -11.09
CA ARG A 160 17.18 18.06 -12.03
C ARG A 160 15.73 17.55 -12.10
N GLU A 161 15.55 16.23 -12.14
CA GLU A 161 14.20 15.63 -12.11
C GLU A 161 13.48 15.89 -10.79
N ARG A 162 14.19 15.71 -9.67
CA ARG A 162 13.63 16.04 -8.35
C ARG A 162 13.18 17.50 -8.26
N ALA A 163 14.04 18.43 -8.68
CA ALA A 163 13.73 19.85 -8.66
C ALA A 163 12.49 20.18 -9.50
N ARG A 164 12.39 19.62 -10.71
CA ARG A 164 11.23 19.79 -11.58
C ARG A 164 9.93 19.27 -10.96
N ILE A 165 9.96 18.07 -10.36
CA ILE A 165 8.79 17.49 -9.69
C ILE A 165 8.32 18.37 -8.55
N LEU A 166 9.25 18.86 -7.72
CA LEU A 166 8.93 19.70 -6.59
C LEU A 166 8.41 21.10 -6.98
N ALA A 167 8.93 21.68 -8.06
CA ALA A 167 8.42 22.92 -8.62
C ALA A 167 6.98 22.77 -9.12
N ASN A 168 6.68 21.68 -9.84
CA ASN A 168 5.32 21.38 -10.30
C ASN A 168 4.34 21.22 -9.13
N LEU A 169 4.77 20.55 -8.04
CA LEU A 169 3.94 20.37 -6.85
C LEU A 169 3.63 21.72 -6.17
N GLN A 170 4.57 22.64 -6.14
CA GLN A 170 4.38 23.98 -5.58
C GLN A 170 3.37 24.80 -6.41
N GLY A 171 3.45 24.71 -7.74
CA GLY A 171 2.52 25.37 -8.64
C GLY A 171 1.06 24.87 -8.58
N LEU A 172 0.85 23.64 -8.11
CA LEU A 172 -0.50 23.09 -7.91
C LEU A 172 -1.08 23.42 -6.52
N ALA A 173 -0.27 23.91 -5.60
CA ALA A 173 -0.66 24.27 -4.24
C ALA A 173 -0.90 25.77 -4.04
N ALA A 174 -0.62 26.57 -5.07
CA ALA A 174 -0.87 28.02 -5.15
C ALA A 174 -2.22 28.29 -5.80
#